data_dc928252b00ea3b6d54deba87f873758
#
_entry.id   dc928252b00ea3b6d54deba87f873758
#
_cell.length_a   1.000
_cell.length_b   1.000
_cell.length_c   1.000
_cell.angle_alpha   90.00
_cell.angle_beta   90.00
_cell.angle_gamma   90.00
#
_symmetry.space_group_name_H-M   'P 1'
#
loop_
_entity.id
_entity.type
_entity.pdbx_description
1 polymer ?
#
loop_
_entity_poly.entity_id
_entity_poly.type
_entity_poly.pdbx_seq_one_letter_code
_entity_poly.pdbx_strand_id
1 'polypeptide(L)'
;MAKVRDVIDAMEQWAPVSLAEPWDNVGLITGNTENNIESVIVALEVTEETMAFALGNRVQLIVSHHPTIFKPLKTLTDSNLSSSIIRMAVKEDIALYTSHTNLDQVPHGVSMSLAEKLGLTNITPLAPGNCELLKFITFTPPEYTDRIREAAGNAGAGVIGEYNLCSFTSRGTGTYIPSSDASPHEGESGKLSRFTEDRLEMVVPAPLISKVIEETRKVHPYEEMAYDLIPMSRKELSLGYGAVGNLQEPMELPQFLGLVSESLQVKTLNVSKGEMRRIKLVAVMGGSGKDYIPAAVSAGADVFVTGDLGHHDFLEYCSSILLVDATHRATELPILSTIKERLHLSPLLEGLEIIIDWGKTVQTAYEYNEKGI
;
A
#
# COMPACT_ATOMS: atom_id res chain seq x y z
N MET A 1 20.27 -7.17 -14.74
CA MET A 1 20.57 -6.57 -13.42
C MET A 1 19.39 -5.68 -13.11
N ALA A 2 18.78 -5.84 -11.95
CA ALA A 2 17.65 -5.04 -11.54
C ALA A 2 18.04 -3.56 -11.36
N LYS A 3 17.09 -2.66 -11.55
CA LYS A 3 17.26 -1.21 -11.33
C LYS A 3 16.36 -0.74 -10.17
N VAL A 4 16.67 0.43 -9.63
CA VAL A 4 15.83 1.08 -8.62
C VAL A 4 14.38 1.16 -9.09
N ARG A 5 14.12 1.56 -10.34
CA ARG A 5 12.75 1.64 -10.89
C ARG A 5 12.02 0.30 -10.89
N ASP A 6 12.71 -0.82 -11.09
CA ASP A 6 12.05 -2.13 -11.15
C ASP A 6 11.45 -2.51 -9.79
N VAL A 7 12.12 -2.11 -8.68
CA VAL A 7 11.58 -2.26 -7.32
C VAL A 7 10.44 -1.27 -7.08
N ILE A 8 10.57 -0.02 -7.51
CA ILE A 8 9.50 0.98 -7.40
C ILE A 8 8.26 0.49 -8.15
N ASP A 9 8.41 0.03 -9.39
CA ASP A 9 7.30 -0.47 -10.21
C ASP A 9 6.61 -1.67 -9.54
N ALA A 10 7.37 -2.60 -8.94
CA ALA A 10 6.82 -3.72 -8.19
C ALA A 10 6.03 -3.27 -6.94
N MET A 11 6.54 -2.29 -6.21
CA MET A 11 5.85 -1.70 -5.06
C MET A 11 4.59 -0.94 -5.48
N GLU A 12 4.67 -0.10 -6.52
CA GLU A 12 3.56 0.71 -7.00
C GLU A 12 2.51 -0.08 -7.78
N GLN A 13 2.83 -1.26 -8.27
CA GLN A 13 1.84 -2.20 -8.80
C GLN A 13 0.94 -2.75 -7.69
N TRP A 14 1.47 -2.91 -6.48
CA TRP A 14 0.73 -3.39 -5.31
C TRP A 14 0.11 -2.24 -4.50
N ALA A 15 0.90 -1.23 -4.15
CA ALA A 15 0.53 -0.08 -3.32
C ALA A 15 0.83 1.24 -4.05
N PRO A 16 0.01 1.62 -5.05
CA PRO A 16 0.22 2.84 -5.83
C PRO A 16 0.33 4.09 -4.95
N VAL A 17 1.27 4.98 -5.27
CA VAL A 17 1.45 6.27 -4.58
C VAL A 17 0.17 7.10 -4.56
N SER A 18 -0.68 6.99 -5.60
CA SER A 18 -1.96 7.68 -5.68
C SER A 18 -3.00 7.27 -4.63
N LEU A 19 -2.78 6.18 -3.89
CA LEU A 19 -3.60 5.78 -2.75
C LEU A 19 -3.17 6.46 -1.44
N ALA A 20 -2.02 7.13 -1.41
CA ALA A 20 -1.56 7.79 -0.19
C ALA A 20 -2.47 8.94 0.21
N GLU A 21 -2.54 9.20 1.51
CA GLU A 21 -3.23 10.37 2.03
C GLU A 21 -2.59 11.67 1.50
N PRO A 22 -3.37 12.73 1.25
CA PRO A 22 -2.86 13.96 0.63
C PRO A 22 -1.76 14.68 1.43
N TRP A 23 -1.65 14.40 2.72
CA TRP A 23 -0.63 14.96 3.61
C TRP A 23 0.65 14.13 3.69
N ASP A 24 0.64 12.92 3.15
CA ASP A 24 1.72 11.94 3.27
C ASP A 24 2.85 12.19 2.26
N ASN A 25 4.02 11.64 2.53
CA ASN A 25 5.20 11.79 1.69
C ASN A 25 5.76 10.42 1.31
N VAL A 26 5.21 9.83 0.27
CA VAL A 26 5.52 8.48 -0.22
C VAL A 26 6.20 8.51 -1.60
N GLY A 27 6.70 7.38 -2.05
CA GLY A 27 7.40 7.22 -3.31
C GLY A 27 8.92 7.36 -3.16
N LEU A 28 9.61 7.69 -4.25
CA LEU A 28 11.07 7.89 -4.24
C LEU A 28 11.42 9.21 -3.55
N ILE A 29 12.04 9.12 -2.39
CA ILE A 29 12.44 10.29 -1.58
C ILE A 29 13.77 10.88 -2.06
N THR A 30 14.71 10.03 -2.43
CA THR A 30 16.01 10.41 -3.03
C THR A 30 16.59 9.24 -3.79
N GLY A 31 17.45 9.52 -4.77
CA GLY A 31 18.14 8.52 -5.59
C GLY A 31 17.82 8.65 -7.08
N ASN A 32 18.41 7.76 -7.87
CA ASN A 32 18.24 7.71 -9.33
C ASN A 32 17.59 6.38 -9.72
N THR A 33 16.44 6.45 -10.40
CA THR A 33 15.66 5.29 -10.85
C THR A 33 16.43 4.38 -11.82
N GLU A 34 17.41 4.92 -12.54
CA GLU A 34 18.21 4.17 -13.53
C GLU A 34 19.40 3.43 -12.92
N ASN A 35 19.72 3.66 -11.63
CA ASN A 35 20.81 2.95 -10.98
C ASN A 35 20.54 1.46 -10.92
N ASN A 36 21.56 0.66 -11.23
CA ASN A 36 21.56 -0.79 -11.05
C ASN A 36 21.67 -1.12 -9.56
N ILE A 37 20.97 -2.16 -9.14
CA ILE A 37 20.97 -2.64 -7.76
C ILE A 37 21.23 -4.15 -7.71
N GLU A 38 21.97 -4.59 -6.69
CA GLU A 38 22.22 -5.99 -6.38
C GLU A 38 21.52 -6.40 -5.09
N SER A 39 21.25 -5.42 -4.22
CA SER A 39 20.56 -5.66 -2.94
C SER A 39 19.67 -4.49 -2.53
N VAL A 40 18.60 -4.82 -1.79
CA VAL A 40 17.65 -3.88 -1.20
C VAL A 40 17.41 -4.20 0.27
N ILE A 41 17.32 -3.17 1.11
CA ILE A 41 16.85 -3.29 2.48
C ILE A 41 15.37 -2.95 2.54
N VAL A 42 14.60 -3.75 3.29
CA VAL A 42 13.22 -3.47 3.70
C VAL A 42 13.21 -3.19 5.19
N ALA A 43 12.68 -2.04 5.60
CA ALA A 43 12.67 -1.58 7.00
C ALA A 43 11.36 -0.86 7.35
N LEU A 44 11.03 -0.71 8.63
CA LEU A 44 9.97 0.21 9.04
C LEU A 44 10.46 1.66 8.94
N GLU A 45 11.58 1.97 9.57
CA GLU A 45 12.21 3.29 9.56
C GLU A 45 13.61 3.21 8.95
N VAL A 46 14.07 4.32 8.36
CA VAL A 46 15.48 4.49 8.02
C VAL A 46 16.18 5.20 9.17
N THR A 47 17.05 4.46 9.88
CA THR A 47 17.84 4.96 11.00
C THR A 47 19.31 5.15 10.61
N GLU A 48 20.13 5.72 11.51
CA GLU A 48 21.59 5.77 11.29
C GLU A 48 22.20 4.37 11.26
N GLU A 49 21.68 3.43 12.07
CA GLU A 49 22.10 2.03 12.02
C GLU A 49 21.72 1.37 10.70
N THR A 50 20.49 1.60 10.18
CA THR A 50 20.05 1.12 8.86
C THR A 50 20.98 1.64 7.77
N MET A 51 21.34 2.93 7.80
CA MET A 51 22.29 3.52 6.86
C MET A 51 23.70 2.93 6.99
N ALA A 52 24.19 2.75 8.21
CA ALA A 52 25.51 2.13 8.45
C ALA A 52 25.53 0.68 7.96
N PHE A 53 24.44 -0.07 8.16
CA PHE A 53 24.30 -1.43 7.64
C PHE A 53 24.27 -1.44 6.10
N ALA A 54 23.52 -0.53 5.48
CA ALA A 54 23.45 -0.39 4.02
C ALA A 54 24.85 -0.10 3.42
N LEU A 55 25.59 0.82 4.01
CA LEU A 55 26.96 1.16 3.58
C LEU A 55 27.91 -0.03 3.73
N GLY A 56 27.87 -0.71 4.87
CA GLY A 56 28.72 -1.87 5.15
C GLY A 56 28.50 -3.04 4.20
N ASN A 57 27.29 -3.19 3.71
CA ASN A 57 26.87 -4.27 2.79
C ASN A 57 26.69 -3.80 1.34
N ARG A 58 27.06 -2.56 1.03
CA ARG A 58 26.94 -1.98 -0.33
C ARG A 58 25.51 -2.06 -0.91
N VAL A 59 24.51 -1.84 -0.07
CA VAL A 59 23.11 -1.79 -0.50
C VAL A 59 22.82 -0.49 -1.21
N GLN A 60 22.10 -0.55 -2.33
CA GLN A 60 21.84 0.60 -3.18
C GLN A 60 20.45 1.20 -3.01
N LEU A 61 19.51 0.47 -2.39
CA LEU A 61 18.13 0.91 -2.19
C LEU A 61 17.62 0.49 -0.81
N ILE A 62 16.92 1.40 -0.13
CA ILE A 62 16.15 1.10 1.08
C ILE A 62 14.69 1.39 0.80
N VAL A 63 13.83 0.39 1.02
CA VAL A 63 12.37 0.50 0.99
C VAL A 63 11.91 0.59 2.44
N SER A 64 11.30 1.72 2.82
CA SER A 64 10.79 1.93 4.18
C SER A 64 9.28 2.06 4.20
N HIS A 65 8.65 1.68 5.32
CA HIS A 65 7.25 1.99 5.60
C HIS A 65 7.09 3.46 5.99
N HIS A 66 7.77 3.89 7.04
CA HIS A 66 7.70 5.28 7.48
C HIS A 66 8.55 6.21 6.60
N PRO A 67 8.02 7.41 6.26
CA PRO A 67 8.75 8.37 5.44
C PRO A 67 9.92 9.00 6.22
N THR A 68 11.10 8.96 5.62
CA THR A 68 12.28 9.63 6.16
C THR A 68 12.08 11.14 6.28
N ILE A 69 11.28 11.72 5.38
CA ILE A 69 10.85 13.12 5.40
C ILE A 69 9.34 13.16 5.62
N PHE A 70 8.89 13.28 6.85
CA PHE A 70 7.46 13.43 7.18
C PHE A 70 6.99 14.90 7.05
N LYS A 71 7.85 15.85 7.43
CA LYS A 71 7.59 17.29 7.29
C LYS A 71 8.62 17.90 6.36
N PRO A 72 8.24 18.90 5.53
CA PRO A 72 9.17 19.56 4.61
C PRO A 72 10.44 20.04 5.32
N LEU A 73 11.60 19.66 4.78
CA LEU A 73 12.89 20.10 5.30
C LEU A 73 13.22 21.50 4.78
N LYS A 74 13.56 22.42 5.67
CA LYS A 74 14.02 23.77 5.30
C LYS A 74 15.52 23.85 5.11
N THR A 75 16.26 22.93 5.73
CA THR A 75 17.73 22.88 5.70
C THR A 75 18.19 21.42 5.69
N LEU A 76 19.34 21.15 5.09
CA LEU A 76 19.99 19.85 5.08
C LEU A 76 21.29 19.92 5.90
N THR A 77 21.15 19.90 7.21
CA THR A 77 22.26 19.92 8.19
C THR A 77 22.20 18.69 9.09
N ASP A 78 23.16 18.50 9.97
CA ASP A 78 23.15 17.39 10.93
C ASP A 78 22.28 17.70 12.18
N SER A 79 21.40 18.69 12.11
CA SER A 79 20.60 19.15 13.23
C SER A 79 19.44 18.22 13.60
N ASN A 80 19.03 17.35 12.71
CA ASN A 80 17.99 16.35 12.96
C ASN A 80 18.24 15.09 12.13
N LEU A 81 17.62 13.99 12.57
CA LEU A 81 17.79 12.66 11.99
C LEU A 81 17.45 12.61 10.49
N SER A 82 16.32 13.16 10.08
CA SER A 82 15.90 13.12 8.67
C SER A 82 16.92 13.81 7.75
N SER A 83 17.41 15.00 8.14
CA SER A 83 18.44 15.71 7.37
C SER A 83 19.75 14.95 7.30
N SER A 84 20.19 14.34 8.40
CA SER A 84 21.40 13.54 8.45
C SER A 84 21.32 12.33 7.51
N ILE A 85 20.20 11.59 7.58
CA ILE A 85 19.95 10.42 6.73
C ILE A 85 19.91 10.82 5.25
N ILE A 86 19.16 11.87 4.87
CA ILE A 86 19.07 12.32 3.47
C ILE A 86 20.45 12.73 2.94
N ARG A 87 21.23 13.49 3.71
CA ARG A 87 22.59 13.88 3.31
C ARG A 87 23.49 12.66 3.10
N MET A 88 23.38 11.66 3.99
CA MET A 88 24.14 10.42 3.88
C MET A 88 23.72 9.64 2.64
N ALA A 89 22.43 9.47 2.42
CA ALA A 89 21.88 8.77 1.27
C ALA A 89 22.31 9.42 -0.06
N VAL A 90 22.21 10.74 -0.17
CA VAL A 90 22.65 11.49 -1.36
C VAL A 90 24.16 11.38 -1.58
N LYS A 91 24.97 11.48 -0.51
CA LYS A 91 26.44 11.40 -0.62
C LYS A 91 26.91 10.03 -1.08
N GLU A 92 26.26 8.97 -0.61
CA GLU A 92 26.66 7.58 -0.85
C GLU A 92 25.85 6.92 -1.99
N ASP A 93 25.04 7.71 -2.72
CA ASP A 93 24.18 7.28 -3.85
C ASP A 93 23.24 6.11 -3.49
N ILE A 94 22.67 6.13 -2.27
CA ILE A 94 21.68 5.16 -1.82
C ILE A 94 20.28 5.74 -2.07
N ALA A 95 19.47 5.03 -2.82
CA ALA A 95 18.07 5.40 -3.05
C ALA A 95 17.21 5.09 -1.81
N LEU A 96 16.27 5.98 -1.49
CA LEU A 96 15.26 5.79 -0.43
C LEU A 96 13.88 5.87 -1.05
N TYR A 97 13.11 4.81 -0.88
CA TYR A 97 11.72 4.72 -1.30
C TYR A 97 10.82 4.44 -0.10
N THR A 98 9.69 5.12 -0.04
CA THR A 98 8.72 4.99 1.07
C THR A 98 7.36 4.55 0.56
N SER A 99 6.75 3.59 1.25
CA SER A 99 5.36 3.18 1.06
C SER A 99 4.66 3.12 2.43
N HIS A 100 3.82 4.11 2.72
CA HIS A 100 3.24 4.37 4.04
C HIS A 100 1.71 4.23 3.98
N THR A 101 0.94 5.31 4.00
CA THR A 101 -0.53 5.22 4.00
C THR A 101 -1.12 4.56 2.75
N ASN A 102 -0.43 4.57 1.62
CA ASN A 102 -0.80 3.79 0.44
C ASN A 102 -0.68 2.28 0.70
N LEU A 103 0.32 1.83 1.47
CA LEU A 103 0.51 0.43 1.83
C LEU A 103 -0.48 -0.03 2.92
N ASP A 104 -0.95 0.89 3.76
CA ASP A 104 -1.96 0.58 4.79
C ASP A 104 -3.31 0.18 4.19
N GLN A 105 -3.63 0.70 3.02
CA GLN A 105 -4.96 0.58 2.40
C GLN A 105 -5.13 -0.61 1.48
N VAL A 106 -4.04 -1.24 1.03
CA VAL A 106 -4.12 -2.29 0.00
C VAL A 106 -4.33 -3.69 0.58
N PRO A 107 -4.88 -4.63 -0.20
CA PRO A 107 -4.91 -6.04 0.16
C PRO A 107 -3.51 -6.56 0.49
N HIS A 108 -3.39 -7.35 1.55
CA HIS A 108 -2.13 -7.79 2.15
C HIS A 108 -1.20 -6.66 2.58
N GLY A 109 -1.73 -5.44 2.79
CA GLY A 109 -1.01 -4.32 3.40
C GLY A 109 -0.80 -4.53 4.91
N VAL A 110 -0.43 -3.45 5.60
CA VAL A 110 0.06 -3.50 6.99
C VAL A 110 -0.91 -4.22 7.93
N SER A 111 -2.17 -3.79 7.98
CA SER A 111 -3.15 -4.36 8.91
C SER A 111 -3.60 -5.78 8.53
N MET A 112 -3.64 -6.11 7.23
CA MET A 112 -3.92 -7.48 6.80
C MET A 112 -2.75 -8.42 7.13
N SER A 113 -1.50 -7.99 6.94
CA SER A 113 -0.32 -8.74 7.37
C SER A 113 -0.30 -9.00 8.88
N LEU A 114 -0.76 -8.03 9.68
CA LEU A 114 -0.96 -8.20 11.12
C LEU A 114 -2.04 -9.24 11.42
N ALA A 115 -3.19 -9.17 10.73
CA ALA A 115 -4.29 -10.12 10.90
C ALA A 115 -3.85 -11.56 10.53
N GLU A 116 -3.14 -11.72 9.41
CA GLU A 116 -2.56 -12.99 8.97
C GLU A 116 -1.55 -13.53 9.98
N LYS A 117 -0.71 -12.66 10.55
CA LYS A 117 0.28 -13.02 11.59
C LYS A 117 -0.38 -13.53 12.87
N LEU A 118 -1.57 -13.02 13.20
CA LEU A 118 -2.39 -13.51 14.32
C LEU A 118 -3.23 -14.75 13.97
N GLY A 119 -3.12 -15.27 12.75
CA GLY A 119 -3.85 -16.47 12.29
C GLY A 119 -5.35 -16.24 12.08
N LEU A 120 -5.76 -15.01 11.79
CA LEU A 120 -7.16 -14.70 11.49
C LEU A 120 -7.57 -15.24 10.11
N THR A 121 -8.82 -15.56 9.97
CA THR A 121 -9.46 -16.05 8.74
C THR A 121 -10.60 -15.12 8.31
N ASN A 122 -11.04 -15.20 7.05
CA ASN A 122 -12.08 -14.33 6.48
C ASN A 122 -11.78 -12.85 6.71
N ILE A 123 -10.54 -12.46 6.44
CA ILE A 123 -10.05 -11.11 6.68
C ILE A 123 -10.65 -10.15 5.65
N THR A 124 -11.18 -9.03 6.15
CA THR A 124 -11.69 -7.92 5.33
C THR A 124 -11.22 -6.59 5.92
N PRO A 125 -11.19 -5.49 5.13
CA PRO A 125 -10.89 -4.17 5.69
C PRO A 125 -11.87 -3.79 6.80
N LEU A 126 -11.34 -3.25 7.90
CA LEU A 126 -12.15 -2.78 9.04
C LEU A 126 -12.93 -1.50 8.68
N ALA A 127 -12.26 -0.56 8.04
CA ALA A 127 -12.86 0.65 7.51
C ALA A 127 -12.64 0.67 5.99
N PRO A 128 -13.58 0.13 5.19
CA PRO A 128 -13.46 0.16 3.75
C PRO A 128 -13.27 1.58 3.25
N GLY A 129 -12.30 1.76 2.37
CA GLY A 129 -12.01 3.04 1.76
C GLY A 129 -13.20 3.56 0.93
N ASN A 130 -13.26 4.88 0.79
CA ASN A 130 -14.20 5.53 -0.12
C ASN A 130 -13.66 5.56 -1.56
N CYS A 131 -12.92 4.54 -1.97
CA CYS A 131 -12.37 4.50 -3.31
C CYS A 131 -13.49 4.41 -4.33
N GLU A 132 -13.72 5.50 -5.04
CA GLU A 132 -14.66 5.54 -6.16
C GLU A 132 -14.15 4.67 -7.29
N LEU A 133 -15.05 3.95 -7.92
CA LEU A 133 -14.77 3.24 -9.15
C LEU A 133 -15.22 4.07 -10.35
N LEU A 134 -14.40 4.07 -11.37
CA LEU A 134 -14.69 4.67 -12.65
C LEU A 134 -14.82 3.56 -13.72
N LYS A 135 -15.71 3.77 -14.65
CA LYS A 135 -15.70 3.03 -15.90
C LYS A 135 -14.83 3.81 -16.88
N PHE A 136 -13.66 3.29 -17.18
CA PHE A 136 -12.79 3.78 -18.26
C PHE A 136 -13.27 3.17 -19.57
N ILE A 137 -13.51 4.01 -20.56
CA ILE A 137 -13.95 3.62 -21.88
C ILE A 137 -12.99 4.25 -22.89
N THR A 138 -12.54 3.48 -23.87
CA THR A 138 -11.77 3.99 -25.01
C THR A 138 -12.25 3.35 -26.31
N PHE A 139 -11.94 3.99 -27.44
CA PHE A 139 -12.36 3.59 -28.77
C PHE A 139 -11.13 3.36 -29.63
N THR A 140 -11.02 2.20 -30.27
CA THR A 140 -9.80 1.80 -30.97
C THR A 140 -10.10 0.92 -32.17
N PRO A 141 -9.24 0.92 -33.23
CA PRO A 141 -9.32 -0.11 -34.25
C PRO A 141 -9.23 -1.51 -33.66
N PRO A 142 -10.00 -2.49 -34.16
CA PRO A 142 -10.11 -3.82 -33.55
C PRO A 142 -8.78 -4.55 -33.34
N GLU A 143 -7.82 -4.33 -34.20
CA GLU A 143 -6.49 -4.96 -34.14
C GLU A 143 -5.62 -4.46 -32.97
N TYR A 144 -5.97 -3.33 -32.33
CA TYR A 144 -5.27 -2.77 -31.17
C TYR A 144 -5.94 -3.09 -29.82
N THR A 145 -7.17 -3.63 -29.85
CA THR A 145 -7.99 -3.82 -28.63
C THR A 145 -7.29 -4.63 -27.56
N ASP A 146 -6.64 -5.74 -27.92
CA ASP A 146 -5.97 -6.63 -26.96
C ASP A 146 -4.75 -5.94 -26.33
N ARG A 147 -3.94 -5.26 -27.14
CA ARG A 147 -2.77 -4.51 -26.66
C ARG A 147 -3.16 -3.38 -25.72
N ILE A 148 -4.26 -2.68 -26.01
CA ILE A 148 -4.80 -1.60 -25.18
C ILE A 148 -5.35 -2.18 -23.86
N ARG A 149 -6.07 -3.31 -23.92
CA ARG A 149 -6.57 -4.01 -22.72
C ARG A 149 -5.43 -4.42 -21.79
N GLU A 150 -4.36 -4.98 -22.34
CA GLU A 150 -3.18 -5.38 -21.57
C GLU A 150 -2.49 -4.17 -20.94
N ALA A 151 -2.29 -3.08 -21.67
CA ALA A 151 -1.67 -1.86 -21.13
C ALA A 151 -2.50 -1.24 -19.99
N ALA A 152 -3.82 -1.12 -20.20
CA ALA A 152 -4.73 -0.63 -19.18
C ALA A 152 -4.78 -1.57 -17.95
N GLY A 153 -4.79 -2.89 -18.18
CA GLY A 153 -4.80 -3.88 -17.11
C GLY A 153 -3.52 -3.89 -16.28
N ASN A 154 -2.36 -3.80 -16.92
CA ASN A 154 -1.08 -3.69 -16.23
C ASN A 154 -0.97 -2.38 -15.41
N ALA A 155 -1.72 -1.35 -15.78
CA ALA A 155 -1.84 -0.11 -15.02
C ALA A 155 -2.88 -0.18 -13.89
N GLY A 156 -3.60 -1.30 -13.73
CA GLY A 156 -4.55 -1.56 -12.65
C GLY A 156 -6.02 -1.50 -13.04
N ALA A 157 -6.35 -1.46 -14.33
CA ALA A 157 -7.74 -1.56 -14.80
C ALA A 157 -8.24 -3.01 -14.82
N GLY A 158 -9.56 -3.20 -14.67
CA GLY A 158 -10.22 -4.49 -14.89
C GLY A 158 -9.97 -5.54 -13.82
N VAL A 159 -9.77 -5.14 -12.57
CA VAL A 159 -9.72 -6.06 -11.42
C VAL A 159 -11.12 -6.16 -10.83
N ILE A 160 -11.67 -7.37 -10.72
CA ILE A 160 -12.96 -7.67 -10.09
C ILE A 160 -12.82 -8.92 -9.24
N GLY A 161 -12.66 -8.77 -7.93
CA GLY A 161 -12.33 -9.87 -7.02
C GLY A 161 -11.03 -10.54 -7.47
N GLU A 162 -11.06 -11.87 -7.63
CA GLU A 162 -9.89 -12.68 -8.06
C GLU A 162 -9.66 -12.67 -9.60
N TYR A 163 -10.42 -11.86 -10.35
CA TYR A 163 -10.33 -11.81 -11.81
C TYR A 163 -9.61 -10.54 -12.29
N ASN A 164 -8.60 -10.73 -13.14
CA ASN A 164 -7.84 -9.65 -13.77
C ASN A 164 -8.25 -9.46 -15.24
N LEU A 165 -7.91 -8.33 -15.83
CA LEU A 165 -8.21 -7.96 -17.23
C LEU A 165 -9.69 -8.02 -17.56
N CYS A 166 -10.58 -7.91 -16.57
CA CYS A 166 -12.03 -7.87 -16.79
C CYS A 166 -12.39 -6.67 -17.65
N SER A 167 -12.94 -6.92 -18.80
CA SER A 167 -13.32 -5.90 -19.77
C SER A 167 -14.58 -6.30 -20.53
N PHE A 168 -15.22 -5.32 -21.12
CA PHE A 168 -16.28 -5.56 -22.07
C PHE A 168 -15.93 -4.82 -23.37
N THR A 169 -16.07 -5.50 -24.51
CA THR A 169 -15.81 -4.92 -25.82
C THR A 169 -17.07 -4.99 -26.67
N SER A 170 -17.44 -3.87 -27.27
CA SER A 170 -18.53 -3.82 -28.24
C SER A 170 -18.07 -3.13 -29.53
N ARG A 171 -18.42 -3.71 -30.68
CA ARG A 171 -18.05 -3.19 -31.99
C ARG A 171 -19.04 -2.16 -32.46
N GLY A 172 -18.53 -1.06 -33.02
CA GLY A 172 -19.32 0.04 -33.50
C GLY A 172 -18.71 0.73 -34.72
N THR A 173 -19.23 1.90 -35.05
CA THR A 173 -18.69 2.77 -36.10
C THR A 173 -18.35 4.13 -35.51
N GLY A 174 -17.07 4.47 -35.45
CA GLY A 174 -16.58 5.80 -35.14
C GLY A 174 -16.65 6.74 -36.37
N THR A 175 -16.84 8.02 -36.11
CA THR A 175 -16.85 9.04 -37.17
C THR A 175 -16.12 10.29 -36.71
N TYR A 176 -15.30 10.86 -37.61
CA TYR A 176 -14.63 12.14 -37.39
C TYR A 176 -14.28 12.84 -38.71
N ILE A 177 -14.00 14.13 -38.65
CA ILE A 177 -13.44 14.92 -39.74
C ILE A 177 -12.11 15.47 -39.29
N PRO A 178 -10.96 15.00 -39.83
CA PRO A 178 -9.65 15.56 -39.46
C PRO A 178 -9.54 17.01 -39.95
N SER A 179 -8.93 17.88 -39.11
CA SER A 179 -8.53 19.24 -39.54
C SER A 179 -7.31 19.17 -40.46
N SER A 180 -6.94 20.33 -41.05
CA SER A 180 -5.73 20.44 -41.89
C SER A 180 -4.43 20.14 -41.12
N ASP A 181 -4.44 20.31 -39.80
CA ASP A 181 -3.26 20.22 -38.95
C ASP A 181 -3.17 18.86 -38.23
N ALA A 182 -4.20 18.01 -38.39
CA ALA A 182 -4.24 16.68 -37.78
C ALA A 182 -3.45 15.66 -38.61
N SER A 183 -2.84 14.69 -37.92
CA SER A 183 -2.19 13.52 -38.51
C SER A 183 -2.99 12.24 -38.17
N PRO A 184 -4.15 12.03 -38.77
CA PRO A 184 -5.02 10.92 -38.41
C PRO A 184 -4.41 9.58 -38.76
N HIS A 185 -4.68 8.55 -37.95
CA HIS A 185 -4.30 7.17 -38.22
C HIS A 185 -4.87 6.69 -39.57
N GLU A 186 -6.12 7.07 -39.85
CA GLU A 186 -6.82 6.83 -41.12
C GLU A 186 -7.69 8.06 -41.47
N GLY A 187 -8.05 8.21 -42.74
CA GLY A 187 -8.95 9.27 -43.22
C GLY A 187 -8.22 10.45 -43.86
N GLU A 188 -9.00 11.32 -44.49
CA GLU A 188 -8.52 12.49 -45.23
C GLU A 188 -9.00 13.79 -44.57
N SER A 189 -8.12 14.79 -44.48
CA SER A 189 -8.44 16.11 -43.96
C SER A 189 -9.68 16.73 -44.67
N GLY A 190 -10.58 17.29 -43.84
CA GLY A 190 -11.81 17.95 -44.28
C GLY A 190 -12.93 17.02 -44.77
N LYS A 191 -12.74 15.70 -44.78
CA LYS A 191 -13.76 14.72 -45.16
C LYS A 191 -14.27 13.93 -43.96
N LEU A 192 -15.58 13.65 -43.94
CA LEU A 192 -16.18 12.77 -42.94
C LEU A 192 -15.71 11.34 -43.18
N SER A 193 -14.93 10.83 -42.24
CA SER A 193 -14.45 9.45 -42.22
C SER A 193 -15.33 8.58 -41.32
N ARG A 194 -15.42 7.28 -41.66
CA ARG A 194 -16.20 6.27 -40.93
C ARG A 194 -15.35 5.02 -40.82
N PHE A 195 -15.11 4.57 -39.58
CA PHE A 195 -14.27 3.40 -39.32
C PHE A 195 -14.97 2.43 -38.36
N THR A 196 -14.60 1.16 -38.48
CA THR A 196 -15.00 0.17 -37.50
C THR A 196 -14.10 0.33 -36.27
N GLU A 197 -14.71 0.50 -35.10
CA GLU A 197 -14.02 0.63 -33.83
C GLU A 197 -14.60 -0.33 -32.82
N ASP A 198 -13.71 -0.81 -31.92
CA ASP A 198 -14.09 -1.48 -30.69
C ASP A 198 -14.16 -0.43 -29.56
N ARG A 199 -15.29 -0.40 -28.88
CA ARG A 199 -15.45 0.30 -27.61
C ARG A 199 -15.06 -0.63 -26.49
N LEU A 200 -13.89 -0.40 -25.87
CA LEU A 200 -13.37 -1.16 -24.75
C LEU A 200 -13.74 -0.48 -23.44
N GLU A 201 -14.34 -1.23 -22.52
CA GLU A 201 -14.74 -0.77 -21.18
C GLU A 201 -14.03 -1.57 -20.10
N MET A 202 -13.44 -0.90 -19.13
CA MET A 202 -12.81 -1.51 -17.94
C MET A 202 -13.18 -0.73 -16.69
N VAL A 203 -13.26 -1.42 -15.55
CA VAL A 203 -13.43 -0.78 -14.23
C VAL A 203 -12.08 -0.37 -13.70
N VAL A 204 -11.98 0.83 -13.15
CA VAL A 204 -10.71 1.38 -12.62
C VAL A 204 -10.98 2.07 -11.28
N PRO A 205 -10.21 1.78 -10.22
CA PRO A 205 -10.19 2.62 -9.01
C PRO A 205 -9.77 4.06 -9.36
N ALA A 206 -10.50 5.05 -8.89
CA ALA A 206 -10.26 6.45 -9.24
C ALA A 206 -8.80 6.92 -9.04
N PRO A 207 -8.07 6.52 -7.99
CA PRO A 207 -6.67 6.88 -7.83
C PRO A 207 -5.73 6.37 -8.94
N LEU A 208 -6.11 5.29 -9.64
CA LEU A 208 -5.29 4.68 -10.71
C LEU A 208 -5.56 5.28 -12.10
N ILE A 209 -6.58 6.11 -12.24
CA ILE A 209 -7.07 6.52 -13.56
C ILE A 209 -6.03 7.27 -14.40
N SER A 210 -5.22 8.13 -13.77
CA SER A 210 -4.17 8.88 -14.47
C SER A 210 -3.11 7.95 -15.05
N LYS A 211 -2.69 6.93 -14.30
CA LYS A 211 -1.73 5.90 -14.75
C LYS A 211 -2.33 5.07 -15.88
N VAL A 212 -3.59 4.65 -15.75
CA VAL A 212 -4.29 3.88 -16.79
C VAL A 212 -4.38 4.66 -18.09
N ILE A 213 -4.74 5.95 -18.05
CA ILE A 213 -4.81 6.80 -19.24
C ILE A 213 -3.41 6.94 -19.87
N GLU A 214 -2.38 7.20 -19.07
CA GLU A 214 -1.01 7.38 -19.57
C GLU A 214 -0.50 6.11 -20.26
N GLU A 215 -0.58 4.94 -19.61
CA GLU A 215 -0.10 3.68 -20.18
C GLU A 215 -0.90 3.25 -21.41
N THR A 216 -2.22 3.48 -21.41
CA THR A 216 -3.07 3.23 -22.57
C THR A 216 -2.68 4.12 -23.74
N ARG A 217 -2.42 5.40 -23.51
CA ARG A 217 -2.02 6.36 -24.55
C ARG A 217 -0.69 5.97 -25.23
N LYS A 218 0.27 5.42 -24.50
CA LYS A 218 1.57 4.98 -25.07
C LYS A 218 1.43 3.91 -26.16
N VAL A 219 0.35 3.13 -26.12
CA VAL A 219 0.12 2.02 -27.06
C VAL A 219 -1.06 2.27 -28.02
N HIS A 220 -1.77 3.37 -27.81
CA HIS A 220 -2.91 3.72 -28.65
C HIS A 220 -2.47 4.20 -30.03
N PRO A 221 -3.13 3.76 -31.14
CA PRO A 221 -2.70 4.13 -32.49
C PRO A 221 -3.10 5.55 -32.89
N TYR A 222 -4.06 6.17 -32.18
CA TYR A 222 -4.55 7.51 -32.53
C TYR A 222 -3.64 8.58 -31.91
N GLU A 223 -3.43 9.65 -32.67
CA GLU A 223 -2.76 10.86 -32.20
C GLU A 223 -3.44 11.44 -30.95
N GLU A 224 -4.77 11.48 -30.98
CA GLU A 224 -5.61 11.86 -29.85
C GLU A 224 -6.49 10.68 -29.44
N MET A 225 -6.18 10.09 -28.29
CA MET A 225 -6.98 8.99 -27.74
C MET A 225 -8.31 9.52 -27.18
N ALA A 226 -9.42 9.12 -27.79
CA ALA A 226 -10.76 9.37 -27.25
C ALA A 226 -11.02 8.43 -26.07
N TYR A 227 -11.47 8.98 -24.93
CA TYR A 227 -11.87 8.19 -23.77
C TYR A 227 -12.95 8.89 -22.95
N ASP A 228 -13.76 8.09 -22.25
CA ASP A 228 -14.77 8.55 -21.31
C ASP A 228 -14.50 7.99 -19.92
N LEU A 229 -14.81 8.77 -18.87
CA LEU A 229 -14.79 8.36 -17.48
C LEU A 229 -16.18 8.49 -16.88
N ILE A 230 -16.78 7.37 -16.51
CA ILE A 230 -18.13 7.35 -15.93
C ILE A 230 -18.03 6.92 -14.46
N PRO A 231 -18.40 7.77 -13.49
CA PRO A 231 -18.47 7.38 -12.08
C PRO A 231 -19.45 6.23 -11.87
N MET A 232 -19.04 5.25 -11.08
CA MET A 232 -19.88 4.10 -10.72
C MET A 232 -20.44 4.26 -9.32
N SER A 233 -21.68 3.82 -9.10
CA SER A 233 -22.29 3.80 -7.76
C SER A 233 -21.65 2.76 -6.85
N ARG A 234 -21.00 1.73 -7.41
CA ARG A 234 -20.26 0.71 -6.67
C ARG A 234 -18.90 1.29 -6.24
N LYS A 235 -18.50 1.00 -5.01
CA LYS A 235 -17.19 1.36 -4.47
C LYS A 235 -16.25 0.16 -4.47
N GLU A 236 -14.96 0.40 -4.48
CA GLU A 236 -13.95 -0.62 -4.21
C GLU A 236 -13.92 -0.90 -2.70
N LEU A 237 -14.20 -2.14 -2.33
CA LEU A 237 -14.29 -2.55 -0.93
C LEU A 237 -13.07 -3.34 -0.44
N SER A 238 -12.16 -3.71 -1.34
CA SER A 238 -10.91 -4.40 -0.98
C SER A 238 -9.86 -3.44 -0.42
N LEU A 239 -9.99 -2.14 -0.71
CA LEU A 239 -9.13 -1.09 -0.18
C LEU A 239 -9.73 -0.54 1.11
N GLY A 240 -8.88 -0.20 2.06
CA GLY A 240 -9.30 0.44 3.30
C GLY A 240 -8.31 0.24 4.44
N TYR A 241 -8.61 0.85 5.57
CA TYR A 241 -7.76 0.84 6.75
C TYR A 241 -8.18 -0.23 7.75
N GLY A 242 -7.18 -0.77 8.48
CA GLY A 242 -7.38 -1.82 9.45
C GLY A 242 -7.81 -3.13 8.80
N ALA A 243 -7.99 -4.14 9.62
CA ALA A 243 -8.56 -5.42 9.20
C ALA A 243 -9.48 -5.99 10.28
N VAL A 244 -10.47 -6.76 9.88
CA VAL A 244 -11.31 -7.55 10.78
C VAL A 244 -11.39 -8.97 10.26
N GLY A 245 -11.27 -9.95 11.18
CA GLY A 245 -11.28 -11.37 10.83
C GLY A 245 -11.62 -12.24 12.02
N ASN A 246 -11.79 -13.53 11.76
CA ASN A 246 -12.17 -14.50 12.77
C ASN A 246 -10.98 -15.33 13.24
N LEU A 247 -10.87 -15.59 14.53
CA LEU A 247 -10.08 -16.72 15.01
C LEU A 247 -10.70 -18.03 14.49
N GLN A 248 -9.89 -19.05 14.24
CA GLN A 248 -10.40 -20.37 13.85
C GLN A 248 -11.35 -20.92 14.92
N GLU A 249 -10.92 -20.88 16.18
CA GLU A 249 -11.72 -21.25 17.34
C GLU A 249 -11.79 -20.08 18.34
N PRO A 250 -12.94 -19.86 19.01
CA PRO A 250 -13.04 -18.83 20.06
C PRO A 250 -12.09 -19.11 21.21
N MET A 251 -11.37 -18.08 21.68
CA MET A 251 -10.40 -18.17 22.78
C MET A 251 -10.85 -17.38 24.00
N GLU A 252 -10.44 -17.82 25.20
CA GLU A 252 -10.52 -17.00 26.41
C GLU A 252 -9.45 -15.89 26.37
N LEU A 253 -9.71 -14.76 27.02
CA LEU A 253 -8.84 -13.59 27.00
C LEU A 253 -7.35 -13.91 27.31
N PRO A 254 -6.99 -14.67 28.35
CA PRO A 254 -5.58 -14.96 28.63
C PRO A 254 -4.87 -15.72 27.49
N GLN A 255 -5.59 -16.62 26.82
CA GLN A 255 -5.07 -17.38 25.67
C GLN A 255 -4.86 -16.45 24.47
N PHE A 256 -5.81 -15.54 24.21
CA PHE A 256 -5.68 -14.56 23.14
C PHE A 256 -4.51 -13.59 23.39
N LEU A 257 -4.36 -13.07 24.60
CA LEU A 257 -3.23 -12.21 24.94
C LEU A 257 -1.88 -12.94 24.79
N GLY A 258 -1.83 -14.22 25.14
CA GLY A 258 -0.68 -15.10 24.88
C GLY A 258 -0.39 -15.19 23.39
N LEU A 259 -1.40 -15.43 22.55
CA LEU A 259 -1.27 -15.47 21.09
C LEU A 259 -0.70 -14.15 20.55
N VAL A 260 -1.24 -13.00 20.97
CA VAL A 260 -0.74 -11.67 20.54
C VAL A 260 0.71 -11.47 20.96
N SER A 261 1.03 -11.76 22.22
CA SER A 261 2.38 -11.63 22.78
C SER A 261 3.41 -12.47 22.02
N GLU A 262 3.11 -13.73 21.75
CA GLU A 262 3.98 -14.66 21.04
C GLU A 262 4.13 -14.30 19.57
N SER A 263 3.00 -14.03 18.87
CA SER A 263 3.00 -13.71 17.46
C SER A 263 3.76 -12.42 17.13
N LEU A 264 3.63 -11.40 17.97
CA LEU A 264 4.27 -10.09 17.79
C LEU A 264 5.57 -9.94 18.57
N GLN A 265 5.99 -10.97 19.34
CA GLN A 265 7.19 -10.96 20.16
C GLN A 265 7.25 -9.79 21.14
N VAL A 266 6.12 -9.41 21.73
CA VAL A 266 6.02 -8.34 22.73
C VAL A 266 5.89 -8.91 24.12
N LYS A 267 6.60 -8.33 25.08
CA LYS A 267 6.58 -8.78 26.50
C LYS A 267 5.48 -8.11 27.31
N THR A 268 5.01 -6.95 26.88
CA THR A 268 4.04 -6.15 27.61
C THR A 268 2.93 -5.72 26.67
N LEU A 269 1.69 -5.91 27.09
CA LEU A 269 0.47 -5.45 26.41
C LEU A 269 -0.28 -4.53 27.37
N ASN A 270 -0.74 -3.37 26.88
CA ASN A 270 -1.71 -2.57 27.63
C ASN A 270 -3.11 -3.02 27.23
N VAL A 271 -3.92 -3.40 28.20
CA VAL A 271 -5.23 -4.01 27.96
C VAL A 271 -6.29 -3.24 28.73
N SER A 272 -7.42 -2.92 28.08
CA SER A 272 -8.56 -2.34 28.78
C SER A 272 -9.14 -3.31 29.78
N LYS A 273 -9.65 -2.76 30.90
CA LYS A 273 -10.41 -3.57 31.86
C LYS A 273 -11.76 -3.90 31.23
N GLY A 274 -12.07 -5.17 31.06
CA GLY A 274 -13.33 -5.64 30.48
C GLY A 274 -13.80 -6.95 31.11
N GLU A 275 -15.05 -7.32 30.85
CA GLU A 275 -15.57 -8.63 31.22
C GLU A 275 -14.82 -9.72 30.44
N MET A 276 -14.61 -10.89 31.08
CA MET A 276 -14.05 -12.08 30.42
C MET A 276 -15.03 -12.55 29.35
N ARG A 277 -14.76 -12.22 28.10
CA ARG A 277 -15.53 -12.69 26.94
C ARG A 277 -14.69 -13.69 26.15
N ARG A 278 -15.36 -14.63 25.51
CA ARG A 278 -14.71 -15.45 24.50
C ARG A 278 -14.51 -14.60 23.25
N ILE A 279 -13.29 -14.55 22.76
CA ILE A 279 -12.90 -13.75 21.60
C ILE A 279 -13.02 -14.62 20.37
N LYS A 280 -13.76 -14.15 19.38
CA LYS A 280 -13.92 -14.79 18.06
C LYS A 280 -13.65 -13.82 16.92
N LEU A 281 -14.26 -12.64 16.96
CA LEU A 281 -14.11 -11.60 15.95
C LEU A 281 -13.07 -10.58 16.43
N VAL A 282 -11.97 -10.48 15.69
CA VAL A 282 -10.82 -9.64 16.04
C VAL A 282 -10.68 -8.53 15.00
N ALA A 283 -10.65 -7.28 15.44
CA ALA A 283 -10.24 -6.15 14.64
C ALA A 283 -8.78 -5.81 14.93
N VAL A 284 -8.03 -5.42 13.92
CA VAL A 284 -6.62 -5.03 14.05
C VAL A 284 -6.32 -3.77 13.23
N MET A 285 -5.35 -2.99 13.69
CA MET A 285 -4.77 -1.87 12.96
C MET A 285 -3.28 -1.79 13.24
N GLY A 286 -2.46 -1.79 12.20
CA GLY A 286 -1.04 -1.52 12.34
C GLY A 286 -0.81 -0.06 12.71
N GLY A 287 0.20 0.19 13.56
CA GLY A 287 0.52 1.53 14.01
C GLY A 287 -0.52 2.16 14.93
N SER A 288 -0.84 3.43 14.75
CA SER A 288 -1.76 4.20 15.57
C SER A 288 -3.21 4.06 15.09
N GLY A 289 -3.99 3.20 15.77
CA GLY A 289 -5.36 2.88 15.38
C GLY A 289 -6.47 3.56 16.15
N LYS A 290 -6.20 4.51 17.02
CA LYS A 290 -7.21 5.13 17.90
C LYS A 290 -8.44 5.66 17.16
N ASP A 291 -8.26 6.26 15.99
CA ASP A 291 -9.34 6.85 15.19
C ASP A 291 -10.26 5.79 14.56
N TYR A 292 -9.85 4.51 14.58
CA TYR A 292 -10.59 3.37 14.05
C TYR A 292 -11.31 2.52 15.12
N ILE A 293 -11.20 2.90 16.40
CA ILE A 293 -11.95 2.22 17.47
C ILE A 293 -13.46 2.21 17.21
N PRO A 294 -14.10 3.33 16.77
CA PRO A 294 -15.54 3.33 16.44
C PRO A 294 -15.88 2.35 15.31
N ALA A 295 -15.01 2.17 14.33
CA ALA A 295 -15.20 1.20 13.26
C ALA A 295 -15.15 -0.24 13.79
N ALA A 296 -14.20 -0.55 14.69
CA ALA A 296 -14.10 -1.85 15.34
C ALA A 296 -15.34 -2.18 16.18
N VAL A 297 -15.86 -1.20 16.93
CA VAL A 297 -17.12 -1.33 17.67
C VAL A 297 -18.30 -1.57 16.72
N SER A 298 -18.38 -0.81 15.62
CA SER A 298 -19.45 -0.93 14.62
C SER A 298 -19.42 -2.26 13.88
N ALA A 299 -18.24 -2.84 13.68
CA ALA A 299 -18.05 -4.16 13.11
C ALA A 299 -18.46 -5.30 14.08
N GLY A 300 -18.73 -4.96 15.34
CA GLY A 300 -19.07 -5.94 16.39
C GLY A 300 -17.87 -6.78 16.84
N ALA A 301 -16.64 -6.27 16.69
CA ALA A 301 -15.46 -6.98 17.12
C ALA A 301 -15.42 -7.17 18.64
N ASP A 302 -14.95 -8.34 19.08
CA ASP A 302 -14.77 -8.65 20.50
C ASP A 302 -13.57 -7.90 21.09
N VAL A 303 -12.54 -7.70 20.26
CA VAL A 303 -11.29 -7.08 20.63
C VAL A 303 -10.72 -6.25 19.46
N PHE A 304 -10.03 -5.17 19.78
CA PHE A 304 -9.25 -4.37 18.84
C PHE A 304 -7.79 -4.31 19.26
N VAL A 305 -6.89 -4.80 18.37
CA VAL A 305 -5.43 -4.82 18.60
C VAL A 305 -4.79 -3.75 17.74
N THR A 306 -4.05 -2.82 18.36
CA THR A 306 -3.36 -1.72 17.68
C THR A 306 -2.18 -1.20 18.51
N GLY A 307 -1.64 -0.03 18.19
CA GLY A 307 -0.66 0.70 18.96
C GLY A 307 -1.11 2.12 19.32
N ASP A 308 -0.33 2.79 20.15
CA ASP A 308 -0.45 4.22 20.51
C ASP A 308 -1.79 4.61 21.16
N LEU A 309 -2.39 3.71 21.92
CA LEU A 309 -3.61 4.00 22.67
C LEU A 309 -3.31 4.82 23.93
N GLY A 310 -4.00 5.94 24.09
CA GLY A 310 -3.90 6.79 25.26
C GLY A 310 -4.90 6.40 26.38
N HIS A 311 -4.67 6.95 27.59
CA HIS A 311 -5.53 6.72 28.75
C HIS A 311 -7.03 6.99 28.44
N HIS A 312 -7.33 8.04 27.71
CA HIS A 312 -8.71 8.42 27.39
C HIS A 312 -9.39 7.42 26.44
N ASP A 313 -8.65 6.82 25.50
CA ASP A 313 -9.18 5.81 24.60
C ASP A 313 -9.64 4.57 25.41
N PHE A 314 -8.81 4.11 26.36
CA PHE A 314 -9.16 3.03 27.26
C PHE A 314 -10.39 3.36 28.13
N LEU A 315 -10.47 4.59 28.64
CA LEU A 315 -11.58 5.03 29.49
C LEU A 315 -12.90 5.10 28.73
N GLU A 316 -12.87 5.63 27.50
CA GLU A 316 -14.06 5.85 26.69
C GLU A 316 -14.67 4.56 26.17
N TYR A 317 -13.82 3.63 25.70
CA TYR A 317 -14.28 2.44 24.98
C TYR A 317 -14.26 1.14 25.78
N CYS A 318 -13.77 1.10 27.03
CA CYS A 318 -13.65 -0.14 27.84
C CYS A 318 -14.97 -0.90 28.06
N SER A 319 -16.13 -0.24 27.98
CA SER A 319 -17.45 -0.89 28.08
C SER A 319 -17.96 -1.43 26.72
N SER A 320 -17.39 -0.98 25.61
CA SER A 320 -17.89 -1.28 24.26
C SER A 320 -17.08 -2.38 23.57
N ILE A 321 -15.75 -2.35 23.72
CA ILE A 321 -14.83 -3.28 23.09
C ILE A 321 -13.60 -3.48 23.96
N LEU A 322 -13.00 -4.67 23.89
CA LEU A 322 -11.70 -4.92 24.53
C LEU A 322 -10.60 -4.28 23.67
N LEU A 323 -9.80 -3.40 24.27
CA LEU A 323 -8.66 -2.77 23.60
C LEU A 323 -7.35 -3.45 24.02
N VAL A 324 -6.49 -3.73 23.07
CA VAL A 324 -5.14 -4.26 23.28
C VAL A 324 -4.14 -3.37 22.53
N ASP A 325 -3.33 -2.62 23.28
CA ASP A 325 -2.19 -1.91 22.73
C ASP A 325 -0.96 -2.85 22.78
N ALA A 326 -0.53 -3.25 21.59
CA ALA A 326 0.62 -4.13 21.36
C ALA A 326 1.84 -3.35 20.86
N THR A 327 1.85 -2.05 21.02
CA THR A 327 2.79 -1.04 20.52
C THR A 327 2.73 -0.80 19.01
N HIS A 328 3.02 0.43 18.59
CA HIS A 328 3.04 0.86 17.20
C HIS A 328 3.88 -0.09 16.34
N ARG A 329 5.16 -0.17 16.69
CA ARG A 329 6.15 -0.93 15.94
C ARG A 329 5.80 -2.42 15.80
N ALA A 330 5.37 -3.07 16.87
CA ALA A 330 5.12 -4.50 16.85
C ALA A 330 3.92 -4.86 15.95
N THR A 331 2.93 -3.97 15.86
CA THR A 331 1.76 -4.16 14.99
C THR A 331 2.07 -3.95 13.51
N GLU A 332 3.17 -3.27 13.18
CA GLU A 332 3.60 -3.04 11.79
C GLU A 332 4.71 -3.98 11.31
N LEU A 333 5.52 -4.54 12.20
CA LEU A 333 6.63 -5.43 11.82
C LEU A 333 6.25 -6.57 10.85
N PRO A 334 5.05 -7.18 10.92
CA PRO A 334 4.66 -8.23 9.98
C PRO A 334 4.75 -7.84 8.51
N ILE A 335 4.55 -6.54 8.16
CA ILE A 335 4.59 -6.05 6.78
C ILE A 335 5.95 -6.27 6.10
N LEU A 336 7.04 -6.25 6.86
CA LEU A 336 8.38 -6.39 6.28
C LEU A 336 8.57 -7.74 5.56
N SER A 337 8.02 -8.82 6.14
CA SER A 337 8.01 -10.14 5.50
C SER A 337 7.17 -10.13 4.23
N THR A 338 6.00 -9.50 4.28
CA THR A 338 5.08 -9.41 3.13
C THR A 338 5.70 -8.59 1.98
N ILE A 339 6.37 -7.47 2.28
CA ILE A 339 7.11 -6.70 1.26
C ILE A 339 8.19 -7.57 0.62
N LYS A 340 8.99 -8.27 1.42
CA LYS A 340 10.04 -9.17 0.92
C LYS A 340 9.46 -10.24 0.01
N GLU A 341 8.39 -10.90 0.40
CA GLU A 341 7.71 -11.94 -0.38
C GLU A 341 7.17 -11.37 -1.71
N ARG A 342 6.54 -10.20 -1.67
CA ARG A 342 6.01 -9.52 -2.85
C ARG A 342 7.10 -9.15 -3.86
N LEU A 343 8.21 -8.61 -3.39
CA LEU A 343 9.34 -8.28 -4.25
C LEU A 343 9.95 -9.54 -4.89
N HIS A 344 10.05 -10.66 -4.15
CA HIS A 344 10.52 -11.94 -4.69
C HIS A 344 9.60 -12.51 -5.78
N LEU A 345 8.30 -12.20 -5.77
CA LEU A 345 7.37 -12.67 -6.79
C LEU A 345 7.49 -11.91 -8.12
N SER A 346 8.19 -10.78 -8.15
CA SER A 346 8.40 -10.00 -9.38
C SER A 346 9.49 -10.64 -10.26
N PRO A 347 9.17 -11.05 -11.50
CA PRO A 347 10.16 -11.61 -12.41
C PRO A 347 11.30 -10.63 -12.76
N LEU A 348 11.04 -9.32 -12.66
CA LEU A 348 12.05 -8.27 -12.93
C LEU A 348 13.13 -8.23 -11.84
N LEU A 349 12.86 -8.79 -10.66
CA LEU A 349 13.73 -8.77 -9.49
C LEU A 349 14.38 -10.13 -9.21
N GLU A 350 14.37 -11.04 -10.18
CA GLU A 350 15.03 -12.35 -10.05
C GLU A 350 16.52 -12.17 -9.76
N GLY A 351 16.99 -12.79 -8.68
CA GLY A 351 18.37 -12.70 -8.21
C GLY A 351 18.71 -11.48 -7.37
N LEU A 352 17.77 -10.54 -7.14
CA LEU A 352 17.97 -9.43 -6.22
C LEU A 352 17.99 -9.92 -4.78
N GLU A 353 19.03 -9.54 -4.01
CA GLU A 353 19.09 -9.82 -2.58
C GLU A 353 18.16 -8.88 -1.81
N ILE A 354 17.21 -9.44 -1.05
CA ILE A 354 16.26 -8.67 -0.24
C ILE A 354 16.50 -8.95 1.23
N ILE A 355 16.97 -7.93 1.95
CA ILE A 355 17.38 -7.99 3.35
C ILE A 355 16.31 -7.28 4.19
N ILE A 356 15.84 -7.91 5.26
CA ILE A 356 14.96 -7.23 6.23
C ILE A 356 15.81 -6.65 7.34
N ASP A 357 15.71 -5.35 7.54
CA ASP A 357 16.19 -4.69 8.77
C ASP A 357 15.07 -4.67 9.80
N TRP A 358 15.15 -5.61 10.74
CA TRP A 358 14.18 -5.68 11.83
C TRP A 358 14.31 -4.51 12.81
N GLY A 359 15.37 -3.69 12.70
CA GLY A 359 15.66 -2.56 13.56
C GLY A 359 15.80 -2.96 15.03
N LYS A 360 16.09 -1.97 15.87
CA LYS A 360 16.09 -2.13 17.33
C LYS A 360 14.84 -1.48 17.90
N THR A 361 14.32 -2.04 18.99
CA THR A 361 13.25 -1.40 19.76
C THR A 361 13.76 -0.07 20.30
N VAL A 362 13.16 1.04 19.88
CA VAL A 362 13.52 2.39 20.34
C VAL A 362 12.86 2.77 21.66
N GLN A 363 11.90 1.96 22.12
CA GLN A 363 11.22 2.12 23.41
C GLN A 363 11.41 0.84 24.23
N THR A 364 11.86 1.00 25.47
CA THR A 364 11.95 -0.09 26.44
C THR A 364 11.12 0.27 27.66
N ALA A 365 10.20 -0.60 28.08
CA ALA A 365 9.57 -0.47 29.38
C ALA A 365 10.55 -0.94 30.45
N TYR A 366 10.86 -0.07 31.39
CA TYR A 366 11.60 -0.44 32.61
C TYR A 366 10.58 -0.77 33.70
N GLU A 367 10.68 -1.97 34.27
CA GLU A 367 9.99 -2.26 35.52
C GLU A 367 10.75 -1.58 36.67
N TYR A 368 10.11 -0.58 37.25
CA TYR A 368 10.63 0.01 38.50
C TYR A 368 10.35 -0.95 39.64
N ASN A 369 11.38 -1.56 40.15
CA ASN A 369 11.29 -2.42 41.33
C ASN A 369 11.83 -1.64 42.53
N GLU A 370 11.00 -1.39 43.56
CA GLU A 370 11.41 -0.69 44.81
C GLU A 370 12.59 -1.35 45.52
N LYS A 371 13.08 -2.50 45.08
CA LYS A 371 14.21 -3.26 45.66
C LYS A 371 15.53 -3.02 44.93
N GLY A 372 15.73 -1.79 44.46
CA GLY A 372 17.07 -1.34 44.09
C GLY A 372 17.54 -1.82 42.72
N ILE A 373 17.96 -0.82 41.98
CA ILE A 373 18.82 -0.95 40.79
C ILE A 373 20.02 -1.84 41.07
#